data_38fce12148215ee5c299c8debb3d218b
#
_entry.id   38fce12148215ee5c299c8debb3d218b
#
_cell.length_a   1.000
_cell.length_b   1.000
_cell.length_c   1.000
_cell.angle_alpha   90.00
_cell.angle_beta   90.00
_cell.angle_gamma   90.00
#
_symmetry.space_group_name_H-M   'P 1'
#
loop_
_entity.id
_entity.type
_entity.pdbx_description
1 polymer ?
#
loop_
_entity_poly.entity_id
_entity_poly.type
_entity_poly.pdbx_seq_one_letter_code
_entity_poly.pdbx_strand_id
1 'polypeptide(L)'
;MTDSKQSFGLSYDELATRQTVYRENLLDDHSVLITGAGSGMGKAMAFLFARLGAKVTICGRKEEKLIKVYDEILNRCGKKIFWEVSNVRDPDKVEELLDGIIQRDGKIDTVINNAGGQFPQDAIDFSRKGWLAVVDLNLNGPWWVMQEAAKRWKKSGTQGNIINLVANVERGMPQAAHTCAARAGT
;
A
#
# COMPACT_ATOMS: atom_id res chain seq x y z
N MET A 1 36.22 -8.95 -6.47
CA MET A 1 35.02 -9.72 -6.14
C MET A 1 33.89 -8.72 -5.96
N THR A 2 33.07 -8.55 -6.98
CA THR A 2 31.93 -7.60 -6.98
C THR A 2 30.81 -8.27 -6.19
N ASP A 3 30.53 -7.74 -5.01
CA ASP A 3 29.42 -8.13 -4.17
C ASP A 3 28.11 -7.77 -4.90
N SER A 4 27.58 -8.71 -5.69
CA SER A 4 26.29 -8.58 -6.33
C SER A 4 25.25 -8.65 -5.24
N LYS A 5 24.83 -7.50 -4.70
CA LYS A 5 23.65 -7.39 -3.85
C LYS A 5 22.49 -8.06 -4.58
N GLN A 6 22.15 -9.24 -4.17
CA GLN A 6 21.02 -9.99 -4.70
C GLN A 6 19.77 -9.13 -4.51
N SER A 7 19.26 -8.55 -5.60
CA SER A 7 18.06 -7.71 -5.60
C SER A 7 16.87 -8.62 -5.37
N PHE A 8 16.21 -8.48 -4.21
CA PHE A 8 14.96 -9.20 -3.95
C PHE A 8 13.81 -8.55 -4.72
N GLY A 9 12.98 -9.39 -5.35
CA GLY A 9 11.79 -8.99 -6.09
C GLY A 9 12.07 -8.79 -7.58
N LEU A 10 11.00 -8.48 -8.32
CA LEU A 10 11.06 -8.25 -9.77
C LEU A 10 11.65 -6.87 -10.08
N SER A 11 12.42 -6.81 -11.17
CA SER A 11 12.88 -5.55 -11.77
C SER A 11 11.70 -4.75 -12.33
N TYR A 12 11.93 -3.49 -12.64
CA TYR A 12 10.92 -2.64 -13.29
C TYR A 12 10.53 -3.17 -14.67
N ASP A 13 11.48 -3.71 -15.44
CA ASP A 13 11.21 -4.33 -16.74
C ASP A 13 10.32 -5.56 -16.60
N GLU A 14 10.62 -6.44 -15.67
CA GLU A 14 9.79 -7.61 -15.41
C GLU A 14 8.38 -7.23 -14.94
N LEU A 15 8.24 -6.21 -14.08
CA LEU A 15 6.93 -5.72 -13.65
C LEU A 15 6.11 -5.13 -14.81
N ALA A 16 6.77 -4.45 -15.74
CA ALA A 16 6.14 -3.85 -16.90
C ALA A 16 5.73 -4.87 -17.97
N THR A 17 6.54 -5.92 -18.19
CA THR A 17 6.40 -6.79 -19.34
C THR A 17 5.91 -8.20 -19.03
N ARG A 18 6.02 -8.65 -17.76
CA ARG A 18 5.64 -10.00 -17.37
C ARG A 18 4.20 -10.31 -17.78
N GLN A 19 4.01 -11.39 -18.50
CA GLN A 19 2.70 -11.87 -18.89
C GLN A 19 1.83 -12.18 -17.66
N THR A 20 0.56 -11.82 -17.74
CA THR A 20 -0.44 -12.09 -16.70
C THR A 20 -1.53 -13.01 -17.26
N VAL A 21 -2.29 -13.62 -16.37
CA VAL A 21 -3.47 -14.43 -16.72
C VAL A 21 -4.74 -13.56 -16.85
N TYR A 22 -4.61 -12.27 -16.60
CA TYR A 22 -5.74 -11.34 -16.65
C TYR A 22 -5.92 -10.78 -18.05
N ARG A 23 -7.16 -10.59 -18.47
CA ARG A 23 -7.48 -9.86 -19.70
C ARG A 23 -7.05 -8.40 -19.58
N GLU A 24 -6.67 -7.81 -20.68
CA GLU A 24 -6.41 -6.37 -20.75
C GLU A 24 -7.65 -5.57 -20.34
N ASN A 25 -7.44 -4.40 -19.77
CA ASN A 25 -8.49 -3.45 -19.36
C ASN A 25 -9.53 -4.05 -18.37
N LEU A 26 -9.14 -5.09 -17.61
CA LEU A 26 -10.00 -5.73 -16.63
C LEU A 26 -10.51 -4.75 -15.56
N LEU A 27 -9.71 -3.73 -15.25
CA LEU A 27 -9.97 -2.76 -14.19
C LEU A 27 -10.20 -1.33 -14.74
N ASP A 28 -10.63 -1.21 -16.01
CA ASP A 28 -10.99 0.09 -16.56
C ASP A 28 -12.03 0.78 -15.66
N ASP A 29 -11.84 2.08 -15.44
CA ASP A 29 -12.64 2.89 -14.51
C ASP A 29 -12.60 2.49 -13.03
N HIS A 30 -11.82 1.49 -12.65
CA HIS A 30 -11.67 1.09 -11.25
C HIS A 30 -10.66 1.99 -10.53
N SER A 31 -11.09 2.69 -9.47
CA SER A 31 -10.20 3.55 -8.67
C SER A 31 -9.65 2.77 -7.48
N VAL A 32 -8.31 2.73 -7.37
CA VAL A 32 -7.59 1.90 -6.40
C VAL A 32 -6.58 2.75 -5.62
N LEU A 33 -6.64 2.71 -4.30
CA LEU A 33 -5.59 3.22 -3.42
C LEU A 33 -4.67 2.08 -2.96
N ILE A 34 -3.35 2.28 -3.09
CA ILE A 34 -2.34 1.34 -2.57
C ILE A 34 -1.43 2.08 -1.59
N THR A 35 -1.51 1.74 -0.30
CA THR A 35 -0.65 2.36 0.70
C THR A 35 0.73 1.72 0.73
N GLY A 36 1.78 2.52 1.00
CA GLY A 36 3.16 2.01 1.06
C GLY A 36 3.73 1.54 -0.28
N ALA A 37 3.24 2.07 -1.40
CA ALA A 37 3.55 1.58 -2.73
C ALA A 37 4.85 2.11 -3.37
N GLY A 38 5.68 2.84 -2.62
CA GLY A 38 7.00 3.28 -3.09
C GLY A 38 8.04 2.16 -3.25
N SER A 39 7.74 0.93 -2.85
CA SER A 39 8.65 -0.23 -2.95
C SER A 39 7.92 -1.57 -2.79
N GLY A 40 8.66 -2.67 -2.96
CA GLY A 40 8.21 -4.03 -2.62
C GLY A 40 6.92 -4.44 -3.32
N MET A 41 6.04 -5.11 -2.57
CA MET A 41 4.75 -5.62 -3.07
C MET A 41 3.82 -4.49 -3.51
N GLY A 42 3.78 -3.36 -2.78
CA GLY A 42 2.96 -2.21 -3.16
C GLY A 42 3.33 -1.64 -4.52
N LYS A 43 4.64 -1.53 -4.82
CA LYS A 43 5.13 -1.16 -6.14
C LYS A 43 4.66 -2.16 -7.21
N ALA A 44 4.82 -3.46 -6.95
CA ALA A 44 4.44 -4.49 -7.91
C ALA A 44 2.92 -4.48 -8.20
N MET A 45 2.10 -4.28 -7.17
CA MET A 45 0.65 -4.10 -7.32
C MET A 45 0.32 -2.85 -8.14
N ALA A 46 1.01 -1.72 -7.90
CA ALA A 46 0.78 -0.50 -8.67
C ALA A 46 1.03 -0.71 -10.17
N PHE A 47 2.12 -1.42 -10.54
CA PHE A 47 2.38 -1.81 -11.93
C PHE A 47 1.26 -2.68 -12.50
N LEU A 48 0.86 -3.72 -11.78
CA LEU A 48 -0.16 -4.65 -12.25
C LEU A 48 -1.50 -3.93 -12.46
N PHE A 49 -1.98 -3.20 -11.47
CA PHE A 49 -3.26 -2.51 -11.55
C PHE A 49 -3.28 -1.42 -12.64
N ALA A 50 -2.18 -0.68 -12.80
CA ALA A 50 -2.06 0.30 -13.88
C ALA A 50 -2.11 -0.38 -15.27
N ARG A 51 -1.43 -1.51 -15.45
CA ARG A 51 -1.48 -2.30 -16.70
C ARG A 51 -2.87 -2.85 -17.01
N LEU A 52 -3.65 -3.15 -15.98
CA LEU A 52 -5.03 -3.62 -16.11
C LEU A 52 -6.06 -2.48 -16.30
N GLY A 53 -5.63 -1.22 -16.39
CA GLY A 53 -6.48 -0.08 -16.69
C GLY A 53 -7.01 0.69 -15.48
N ALA A 54 -6.65 0.31 -14.25
CA ALA A 54 -7.13 1.00 -13.05
C ALA A 54 -6.61 2.45 -12.94
N LYS A 55 -7.43 3.32 -12.35
CA LYS A 55 -7.02 4.64 -11.83
C LYS A 55 -6.29 4.42 -10.50
N VAL A 56 -4.97 4.25 -10.58
CA VAL A 56 -4.16 3.90 -9.39
C VAL A 56 -3.69 5.16 -8.68
N THR A 57 -3.91 5.22 -7.37
CA THR A 57 -3.25 6.16 -6.46
C THR A 57 -2.32 5.39 -5.54
N ILE A 58 -1.07 5.80 -5.50
CA ILE A 58 -0.09 5.28 -4.55
C ILE A 58 0.21 6.32 -3.47
N CYS A 59 0.37 5.88 -2.22
CA CYS A 59 0.81 6.79 -1.17
C CYS A 59 1.93 6.20 -0.32
N GLY A 60 2.63 7.09 0.37
CA GLY A 60 3.73 6.75 1.27
C GLY A 60 4.44 7.98 1.80
N ARG A 61 5.42 7.79 2.71
CA ARG A 61 6.11 8.88 3.40
C ARG A 61 7.29 9.48 2.63
N LYS A 62 7.81 8.77 1.62
CA LYS A 62 9.03 9.13 0.89
C LYS A 62 8.66 9.49 -0.55
N GLU A 63 8.61 10.78 -0.81
CA GLU A 63 8.25 11.36 -2.09
C GLU A 63 9.09 10.81 -3.24
N GLU A 64 10.40 10.78 -3.05
CA GLU A 64 11.37 10.31 -4.06
C GLU A 64 11.09 8.88 -4.54
N LYS A 65 10.55 8.03 -3.66
CA LYS A 65 10.18 6.65 -4.01
C LYS A 65 8.88 6.59 -4.80
N LEU A 66 7.93 7.45 -4.48
CA LEU A 66 6.64 7.52 -5.16
C LEU A 66 6.82 8.07 -6.57
N ILE A 67 7.57 9.16 -6.72
CA ILE A 67 7.93 9.74 -8.02
C ILE A 67 8.62 8.70 -8.88
N LYS A 68 9.61 7.97 -8.34
CA LYS A 68 10.29 6.92 -9.08
C LYS A 68 9.33 5.84 -9.58
N VAL A 69 8.37 5.39 -8.77
CA VAL A 69 7.38 4.39 -9.20
C VAL A 69 6.46 4.96 -10.28
N TYR A 70 6.03 6.20 -10.13
CA TYR A 70 5.24 6.91 -11.13
C TYR A 70 5.96 7.00 -12.48
N ASP A 71 7.20 7.50 -12.50
CA ASP A 71 8.00 7.65 -13.71
C ASP A 71 8.23 6.31 -14.41
N GLU A 72 8.55 5.27 -13.66
CA GLU A 72 8.80 3.94 -14.20
C GLU A 72 7.52 3.31 -14.80
N ILE A 73 6.35 3.50 -14.20
CA ILE A 73 5.07 3.06 -14.76
C ILE A 73 4.74 3.86 -16.03
N LEU A 74 4.90 5.18 -15.98
CA LEU A 74 4.65 6.04 -17.13
C LEU A 74 5.54 5.68 -18.33
N ASN A 75 6.85 5.56 -18.08
CA ASN A 75 7.84 5.34 -19.15
C ASN A 75 7.78 3.93 -19.73
N ARG A 76 7.46 2.90 -18.93
CA ARG A 76 7.49 1.50 -19.37
C ARG A 76 6.15 0.95 -19.80
N CYS A 77 5.06 1.42 -19.18
CA CYS A 77 3.71 0.91 -19.46
C CYS A 77 2.84 1.93 -20.23
N GLY A 78 3.30 3.17 -20.38
CA GLY A 78 2.49 4.25 -20.98
C GLY A 78 1.25 4.60 -20.15
N LYS A 79 1.20 4.19 -18.88
CA LYS A 79 0.05 4.39 -17.98
C LYS A 79 0.35 5.48 -16.97
N LYS A 80 -0.58 6.43 -16.82
CA LYS A 80 -0.49 7.49 -15.82
C LYS A 80 -1.17 7.01 -14.54
N ILE A 81 -0.45 7.07 -13.42
CA ILE A 81 -0.99 6.86 -12.07
C ILE A 81 -0.94 8.17 -11.28
N PHE A 82 -1.40 8.16 -10.04
CA PHE A 82 -1.28 9.30 -9.13
C PHE A 82 -0.48 8.90 -7.90
N TRP A 83 0.17 9.86 -7.29
CA TRP A 83 0.89 9.65 -6.04
C TRP A 83 0.64 10.79 -5.06
N GLU A 84 0.68 10.46 -3.77
CA GLU A 84 0.46 11.40 -2.67
C GLU A 84 1.39 11.09 -1.52
N VAL A 85 2.07 12.11 -0.98
CA VAL A 85 2.85 11.96 0.24
C VAL A 85 1.89 11.94 1.42
N SER A 86 1.71 10.79 2.02
CA SER A 86 0.81 10.62 3.16
C SER A 86 1.38 9.64 4.18
N ASN A 87 1.05 9.87 5.44
CA ASN A 87 1.38 8.97 6.55
C ASN A 87 0.10 8.35 7.10
N VAL A 88 -0.11 7.07 6.82
CA VAL A 88 -1.30 6.34 7.28
C VAL A 88 -1.50 6.30 8.79
N ARG A 89 -0.49 6.69 9.58
CA ARG A 89 -0.61 6.82 11.05
C ARG A 89 -1.39 8.07 11.47
N ASP A 90 -1.54 9.00 10.57
CA ASP A 90 -2.20 10.28 10.78
C ASP A 90 -3.62 10.21 10.17
N PRO A 91 -4.68 10.14 10.98
CA PRO A 91 -6.04 10.00 10.47
C PRO A 91 -6.49 11.19 9.63
N ASP A 92 -6.04 12.42 9.94
CA ASP A 92 -6.41 13.62 9.18
C ASP A 92 -5.80 13.56 7.77
N LYS A 93 -4.55 13.07 7.65
CA LYS A 93 -3.90 12.85 6.35
C LYS A 93 -4.52 11.71 5.55
N VAL A 94 -5.09 10.72 6.21
CA VAL A 94 -5.85 9.66 5.54
C VAL A 94 -7.18 10.20 5.01
N GLU A 95 -7.86 11.06 5.77
CA GLU A 95 -9.08 11.74 5.33
C GLU A 95 -8.83 12.61 4.09
N GLU A 96 -7.82 13.50 4.15
CA GLU A 96 -7.40 14.36 3.02
C GLU A 96 -7.09 13.52 1.77
N LEU A 97 -6.33 12.43 1.92
CA LEU A 97 -5.97 11.53 0.82
C LEU A 97 -7.19 10.94 0.12
N LEU A 98 -8.14 10.40 0.89
CA LEU A 98 -9.33 9.77 0.33
C LEU A 98 -10.27 10.79 -0.31
N ASP A 99 -10.39 11.99 0.26
CA ASP A 99 -11.17 13.09 -0.34
C ASP A 99 -10.55 13.53 -1.68
N GLY A 100 -9.23 13.67 -1.74
CA GLY A 100 -8.52 13.98 -2.98
C GLY A 100 -8.74 12.94 -4.08
N ILE A 101 -8.76 11.65 -3.73
CA ILE A 101 -9.07 10.58 -4.68
C ILE A 101 -10.49 10.72 -5.20
N ILE A 102 -11.47 10.89 -4.32
CA ILE A 102 -12.89 11.01 -4.72
C ILE A 102 -13.12 12.27 -5.55
N GLN A 103 -12.49 13.40 -5.19
CA GLN A 103 -12.61 14.63 -5.97
C GLN A 103 -12.08 14.44 -7.40
N ARG A 104 -10.99 13.69 -7.59
CA ARG A 104 -10.36 13.46 -8.89
C ARG A 104 -11.07 12.38 -9.70
N ASP A 105 -11.37 11.23 -9.08
CA ASP A 105 -11.82 10.01 -9.75
C ASP A 105 -13.34 9.84 -9.71
N GLY A 106 -14.04 10.61 -8.85
CA GLY A 106 -15.48 10.51 -8.58
C GLY A 106 -15.85 9.40 -7.60
N LYS A 107 -14.95 8.46 -7.33
CA LYS A 107 -15.18 7.29 -6.48
C LYS A 107 -13.86 6.69 -5.99
N ILE A 108 -13.97 5.73 -5.09
CA ILE A 108 -12.91 4.78 -4.75
C ILE A 108 -13.53 3.39 -4.66
N ASP A 109 -12.99 2.43 -5.41
CA ASP A 109 -13.55 1.07 -5.49
C ASP A 109 -12.77 0.08 -4.63
N THR A 110 -11.46 0.30 -4.47
CA THR A 110 -10.61 -0.61 -3.68
C THR A 110 -9.55 0.15 -2.89
N VAL A 111 -9.39 -0.21 -1.62
CA VAL A 111 -8.25 0.22 -0.80
C VAL A 111 -7.37 -0.98 -0.45
N ILE A 112 -6.07 -0.83 -0.67
CA ILE A 112 -5.08 -1.87 -0.38
C ILE A 112 -4.15 -1.38 0.73
N ASN A 113 -4.34 -1.90 1.93
CA ASN A 113 -3.51 -1.65 3.08
C ASN A 113 -2.24 -2.50 2.99
N ASN A 114 -1.24 -1.98 2.28
CA ASN A 114 0.07 -2.61 2.11
C ASN A 114 1.14 -1.91 2.95
N ALA A 115 0.93 -0.66 3.36
CA ALA A 115 1.90 0.03 4.23
C ALA A 115 2.15 -0.78 5.50
N GLY A 116 3.41 -1.03 5.80
CA GLY A 116 3.80 -1.80 6.95
C GLY A 116 5.30 -1.75 7.18
N GLY A 117 5.72 -2.22 8.34
CA GLY A 117 7.14 -2.30 8.68
C GLY A 117 7.33 -2.85 10.09
N GLN A 118 8.53 -3.33 10.32
CA GLN A 118 8.95 -3.88 11.62
C GLN A 118 10.47 -3.77 11.77
N PHE A 119 10.93 -4.03 12.96
CA PHE A 119 12.36 -4.20 13.28
C PHE A 119 12.50 -5.33 14.30
N PRO A 120 13.60 -6.10 14.28
CA PRO A 120 13.82 -7.17 15.24
C PRO A 120 14.23 -6.59 16.60
N GLN A 121 13.59 -7.06 17.67
CA GLN A 121 13.89 -6.69 19.05
C GLN A 121 13.35 -7.74 19.99
N ASP A 122 14.08 -8.08 21.06
CA ASP A 122 13.57 -8.96 22.11
C ASP A 122 12.43 -8.26 22.86
N ALA A 123 11.41 -9.04 23.25
CA ALA A 123 10.18 -8.46 23.78
C ALA A 123 10.39 -7.60 25.04
N ILE A 124 11.35 -7.97 25.88
CA ILE A 124 11.69 -7.25 27.11
C ILE A 124 12.37 -5.90 26.87
N ASP A 125 12.96 -5.72 25.68
CA ASP A 125 13.75 -4.53 25.34
C ASP A 125 12.98 -3.51 24.51
N PHE A 126 11.71 -3.77 24.18
CA PHE A 126 10.91 -2.81 23.44
C PHE A 126 10.72 -1.50 24.19
N SER A 127 11.21 -0.41 23.61
CA SER A 127 10.80 0.92 24.08
C SER A 127 9.32 1.17 23.74
N ARG A 128 8.63 1.99 24.56
CA ARG A 128 7.24 2.42 24.25
C ARG A 128 7.13 3.03 22.87
N LYS A 129 8.10 3.86 22.47
CA LYS A 129 8.14 4.49 21.14
C LYS A 129 8.29 3.46 20.03
N GLY A 130 9.15 2.47 20.20
CA GLY A 130 9.36 1.39 19.23
C GLY A 130 8.12 0.52 19.05
N TRP A 131 7.48 0.13 20.17
CA TRP A 131 6.22 -0.59 20.15
C TRP A 131 5.13 0.17 19.40
N LEU A 132 4.84 1.41 19.80
CA LEU A 132 3.82 2.25 19.19
C LEU A 132 4.10 2.51 17.71
N ALA A 133 5.36 2.71 17.31
CA ALA A 133 5.73 2.97 15.92
C ALA A 133 5.29 1.84 14.98
N VAL A 134 5.30 0.59 15.44
CA VAL A 134 4.88 -0.57 14.65
C VAL A 134 3.38 -0.82 14.77
N VAL A 135 2.80 -0.68 15.95
CA VAL A 135 1.34 -0.79 16.15
C VAL A 135 0.60 0.29 15.36
N ASP A 136 1.06 1.54 15.41
CA ASP A 136 0.44 2.63 14.66
C ASP A 136 0.53 2.41 13.14
N LEU A 137 1.63 1.83 12.67
CA LEU A 137 1.79 1.58 11.23
C LEU A 137 1.01 0.36 10.74
N ASN A 138 1.03 -0.74 11.51
CA ASN A 138 0.53 -2.04 11.05
C ASN A 138 -0.91 -2.33 11.49
N LEU A 139 -1.46 -1.61 12.47
CA LEU A 139 -2.82 -1.79 12.99
C LEU A 139 -3.65 -0.51 12.84
N ASN A 140 -3.24 0.59 13.51
CA ASN A 140 -4.01 1.82 13.51
C ASN A 140 -4.10 2.44 12.11
N GLY A 141 -2.99 2.44 11.34
CA GLY A 141 -2.97 2.97 9.98
C GLY A 141 -3.97 2.27 9.04
N PRO A 142 -3.93 0.93 8.90
CA PRO A 142 -4.96 0.20 8.17
C PRO A 142 -6.38 0.49 8.66
N TRP A 143 -6.58 0.59 9.97
CA TRP A 143 -7.89 0.92 10.55
C TRP A 143 -8.41 2.27 10.06
N TRP A 144 -7.59 3.33 10.10
CA TRP A 144 -8.00 4.65 9.61
C TRP A 144 -8.40 4.61 8.14
N VAL A 145 -7.60 3.95 7.30
CA VAL A 145 -7.91 3.81 5.86
C VAL A 145 -9.22 3.06 5.64
N MET A 146 -9.43 1.95 6.35
CA MET A 146 -10.67 1.15 6.26
C MET A 146 -11.88 1.95 6.70
N GLN A 147 -11.79 2.61 7.85
CA GLN A 147 -12.89 3.39 8.43
C GLN A 147 -13.28 4.54 7.50
N GLU A 148 -12.31 5.31 7.01
CA GLU A 148 -12.56 6.44 6.14
C GLU A 148 -13.10 6.03 4.77
N ALA A 149 -12.62 4.93 4.20
CA ALA A 149 -13.21 4.38 2.98
C ALA A 149 -14.67 3.93 3.20
N ALA A 150 -14.94 3.18 4.29
CA ALA A 150 -16.28 2.71 4.62
C ALA A 150 -17.28 3.85 4.87
N LYS A 151 -16.86 4.93 5.55
CA LYS A 151 -17.70 6.14 5.74
C LYS A 151 -18.13 6.74 4.40
N ARG A 152 -17.21 6.82 3.43
CA ARG A 152 -17.48 7.38 2.09
C ARG A 152 -18.39 6.49 1.27
N TRP A 153 -18.17 5.18 1.27
CA TRP A 153 -19.07 4.23 0.61
C TRP A 153 -20.49 4.27 1.20
N LYS A 154 -20.59 4.32 2.53
CA LYS A 154 -21.91 4.47 3.20
C LYS A 154 -22.60 5.76 2.81
N LYS A 155 -21.86 6.88 2.76
CA LYS A 155 -22.42 8.21 2.41
C LYS A 155 -22.89 8.26 0.95
N SER A 156 -22.16 7.63 0.03
CA SER A 156 -22.49 7.63 -1.41
C SER A 156 -23.46 6.51 -1.82
N GLY A 157 -23.79 5.57 -0.92
CA GLY A 157 -24.60 4.40 -1.24
C GLY A 157 -23.88 3.40 -2.16
N THR A 158 -22.54 3.45 -2.22
CA THR A 158 -21.72 2.57 -3.05
C THR A 158 -21.11 1.43 -2.23
N GLN A 159 -20.48 0.50 -2.92
CA GLN A 159 -19.71 -0.60 -2.31
C GLN A 159 -18.25 -0.47 -2.71
N GLY A 160 -17.36 -1.11 -1.94
CA GLY A 160 -15.95 -1.16 -2.25
C GLY A 160 -15.26 -2.38 -1.63
N ASN A 161 -13.99 -2.56 -1.97
CA ASN A 161 -13.18 -3.67 -1.49
C ASN A 161 -12.07 -3.16 -0.57
N ILE A 162 -11.82 -3.91 0.50
CA ILE A 162 -10.70 -3.71 1.41
C ILE A 162 -9.79 -4.92 1.33
N ILE A 163 -8.51 -4.68 1.01
CA ILE A 163 -7.48 -5.73 0.98
C ILE A 163 -6.41 -5.36 2.00
N ASN A 164 -6.24 -6.18 3.03
CA ASN A 164 -5.21 -6.00 4.05
C ASN A 164 -4.06 -6.99 3.79
N LEU A 165 -2.84 -6.47 3.59
CA LEU A 165 -1.65 -7.29 3.55
C LEU A 165 -1.17 -7.54 4.98
N VAL A 166 -1.30 -8.77 5.41
CA VAL A 166 -0.90 -9.22 6.75
C VAL A 166 0.20 -10.28 6.67
N ALA A 167 0.83 -10.57 7.79
CA ALA A 167 1.74 -11.71 7.93
C ALA A 167 1.02 -12.82 8.69
N ASN A 168 1.36 -14.08 8.40
CA ASN A 168 0.93 -15.19 9.23
C ASN A 168 1.68 -15.12 10.57
N VAL A 169 0.95 -14.86 11.63
CA VAL A 169 1.48 -14.70 12.99
C VAL A 169 0.95 -15.76 13.97
N GLU A 170 0.28 -16.79 13.47
CA GLU A 170 -0.35 -17.86 14.26
C GLU A 170 0.64 -18.55 15.22
N ARG A 171 1.87 -18.77 14.78
CA ARG A 171 2.92 -19.38 15.58
C ARG A 171 3.87 -18.37 16.23
N GLY A 172 3.52 -17.08 16.16
CA GLY A 172 4.41 -15.99 16.55
C GLY A 172 5.55 -15.77 15.55
N MET A 173 6.29 -14.70 15.77
CA MET A 173 7.52 -14.37 15.04
C MET A 173 8.58 -13.96 16.09
N PRO A 174 9.71 -14.68 16.21
CA PRO A 174 10.78 -14.27 17.12
C PRO A 174 11.19 -12.82 16.87
N GLN A 175 11.43 -12.06 17.93
CA GLN A 175 11.86 -10.66 17.91
C GLN A 175 10.88 -9.70 17.20
N ALA A 176 9.62 -10.08 17.01
CA ALA A 176 8.62 -9.27 16.33
C ALA A 176 7.26 -9.22 17.06
N ALA A 177 7.27 -9.23 18.40
CA ALA A 177 6.05 -9.25 19.23
C ALA A 177 5.07 -8.12 18.88
N HIS A 178 5.55 -6.90 18.61
CA HIS A 178 4.75 -5.76 18.15
C HIS A 178 4.04 -6.04 16.81
N THR A 179 4.73 -6.69 15.88
CA THR A 179 4.15 -7.09 14.58
C THR A 179 3.11 -8.17 14.76
N CYS A 180 3.40 -9.18 15.60
CA CYS A 180 2.43 -10.24 15.89
C CYS A 180 1.13 -9.66 16.46
N ALA A 181 1.23 -8.79 17.47
CA ALA A 181 0.07 -8.13 18.06
C ALA A 181 -0.72 -7.30 17.03
N ALA A 182 -0.01 -6.47 16.24
CA ALA A 182 -0.65 -5.61 15.25
C ALA A 182 -1.30 -6.40 14.12
N ARG A 183 -0.63 -7.41 13.57
CA ARG A 183 -1.15 -8.18 12.42
C ARG A 183 -2.25 -9.17 12.82
N ALA A 184 -2.27 -9.63 14.06
CA ALA A 184 -3.40 -10.41 14.58
C ALA A 184 -4.66 -9.56 14.77
N GLY A 185 -4.51 -8.25 15.02
CA GLY A 185 -5.63 -7.31 15.16
C GLY A 185 -6.15 -6.74 13.84
N THR A 186 -5.38 -6.89 12.76
CA THR A 186 -5.78 -6.42 11.41
C THR A 186 -6.64 -7.46 10.71
#